data_d61b8536218321b35066250952d3ab20
#
_entry.id   d61b8536218321b35066250952d3ab20
#
_cell.length_a   1.000
_cell.length_b   1.000
_cell.length_c   1.000
_cell.angle_alpha   90.00
_cell.angle_beta   90.00
_cell.angle_gamma   90.00
#
_symmetry.space_group_name_H-M   'P 1'
#
loop_
_entity.id
_entity.type
_entity.pdbx_description
1 polymer ?
#
loop_
_entity_poly.entity_id
_entity_poly.type
_entity_poly.pdbx_seq_one_letter_code
_entity_poly.pdbx_strand_id
1 'polypeptide(L)'
;LKTLLYILVFSLCYTNAYCQSIPREVTLDEVINRLSLESSSAKIELLNFQNDLLQYENYKKSFLPAFVLNFNPINFNRSLRLLQQPIDGSYSYVEDNSNNTNFGTTVRQKISITGGELSIGSNINYLNEFSRKQNSFSTNPFFISYSQQLWGGGKLQRLENKIERAKNEVAVKQYCSNIAQIQQQALTLYLSAILSKMDSELAIDIKQSNDTLLHIAEIKLRNGSITEYDYKQMELQSLNLQYMYENAVKHYAESI
;
A
#
# COMPACT_ATOMS: atom_id res chain seq x y z
N LEU A 1 48.14 -3.54 -10.78
CA LEU A 1 46.77 -3.06 -11.04
C LEU A 1 45.76 -3.60 -10.02
N LYS A 2 45.80 -4.90 -9.66
CA LYS A 2 44.92 -5.53 -8.65
C LYS A 2 45.12 -4.97 -7.23
N THR A 3 46.33 -4.66 -6.82
CA THR A 3 46.66 -4.09 -5.51
C THR A 3 46.19 -2.63 -5.38
N LEU A 4 46.25 -1.85 -6.44
CA LEU A 4 45.72 -0.49 -6.49
C LEU A 4 44.17 -0.45 -6.38
N LEU A 5 43.49 -1.44 -6.97
CA LEU A 5 42.03 -1.58 -6.89
C LEU A 5 41.59 -1.91 -5.45
N TYR A 6 42.31 -2.76 -4.73
CA TYR A 6 42.03 -3.10 -3.33
C TYR A 6 42.22 -1.90 -2.39
N ILE A 7 43.21 -1.06 -2.61
CA ILE A 7 43.46 0.16 -1.82
C ILE A 7 42.34 1.18 -2.09
N LEU A 8 41.83 1.28 -3.33
CA LEU A 8 40.74 2.19 -3.69
C LEU A 8 39.40 1.75 -3.12
N VAL A 9 39.10 0.44 -3.10
CA VAL A 9 37.91 -0.12 -2.46
C VAL A 9 37.97 0.01 -0.94
N PHE A 10 39.15 -0.17 -0.32
CA PHE A 10 39.31 -0.02 1.12
C PHE A 10 39.20 1.46 1.56
N SER A 11 39.67 2.41 0.74
CA SER A 11 39.53 3.85 0.99
C SER A 11 38.07 4.33 0.88
N LEU A 12 37.23 3.70 0.03
CA LEU A 12 35.79 4.03 -0.07
C LEU A 12 34.96 3.50 1.12
N CYS A 13 35.43 2.48 1.84
CA CYS A 13 34.74 1.97 3.04
C CYS A 13 34.97 2.82 4.30
N TYR A 14 35.93 3.73 4.31
CA TYR A 14 36.24 4.57 5.50
C TYR A 14 35.51 5.92 5.51
N THR A 15 34.73 6.26 4.49
CA THR A 15 33.79 7.37 4.60
C THR A 15 32.49 6.93 5.27
N ASN A 16 32.60 6.34 6.47
CA ASN A 16 31.50 6.39 7.41
C ASN A 16 31.34 7.86 7.80
N ALA A 17 30.48 8.55 7.06
CA ALA A 17 29.97 9.84 7.47
C ALA A 17 29.34 9.62 8.85
N TYR A 18 30.05 10.00 9.91
CA TYR A 18 29.47 10.28 11.20
C TYR A 18 28.46 11.40 10.94
N CYS A 19 27.23 11.03 10.70
CA CYS A 19 26.11 11.94 10.77
C CYS A 19 25.99 12.30 12.27
N GLN A 20 26.80 13.25 12.72
CA GLN A 20 26.60 13.91 14.01
C GLN A 20 25.30 14.68 13.82
N SER A 21 24.20 14.07 14.24
CA SER A 21 22.95 14.76 14.42
C SER A 21 23.19 15.83 15.49
N ILE A 22 23.39 17.07 15.06
CA ILE A 22 23.31 18.21 15.95
C ILE A 22 21.96 18.05 16.67
N PRO A 23 21.92 18.05 18.01
CA PRO A 23 20.65 17.98 18.73
C PRO A 23 19.81 19.18 18.32
N ARG A 24 18.85 18.94 17.44
CA ARG A 24 17.95 19.98 16.94
C ARG A 24 16.77 20.02 17.88
N GLU A 25 16.57 21.17 18.52
CA GLU A 25 15.36 21.40 19.28
C GLU A 25 14.17 21.43 18.32
N VAL A 26 13.29 20.46 18.45
CA VAL A 26 12.08 20.33 17.65
C VAL A 26 10.93 20.96 18.41
N THR A 27 10.28 21.96 17.81
CA THR A 27 9.12 22.62 18.41
C THR A 27 7.85 21.85 18.14
N LEU A 28 6.84 22.01 19.01
CA LEU A 28 5.54 21.39 18.86
C LEU A 28 4.88 21.73 17.49
N ASP A 29 4.99 22.99 17.08
CA ASP A 29 4.45 23.45 15.79
C ASP A 29 5.12 22.75 14.60
N GLU A 30 6.42 22.54 14.69
CA GLU A 30 7.19 21.80 13.67
C GLU A 30 6.77 20.33 13.59
N VAL A 31 6.50 19.69 14.74
CA VAL A 31 6.00 18.31 14.79
C VAL A 31 4.65 18.18 14.11
N ILE A 32 3.71 19.06 14.43
CA ILE A 32 2.33 18.99 13.94
C ILE A 32 2.26 19.38 12.47
N ASN A 33 2.89 20.48 12.05
CA ASN A 33 2.67 21.07 10.72
C ASN A 33 3.68 20.62 9.67
N ARG A 34 4.84 20.11 10.07
CA ARG A 34 5.86 19.67 9.13
C ARG A 34 6.16 18.19 9.22
N LEU A 35 6.65 17.72 10.35
CA LEU A 35 7.14 16.34 10.47
C LEU A 35 6.02 15.31 10.32
N SER A 36 4.83 15.59 10.86
CA SER A 36 3.67 14.70 10.68
C SER A 36 3.26 14.56 9.22
N LEU A 37 3.28 15.66 8.45
CA LEU A 37 2.91 15.67 7.02
C LEU A 37 4.00 15.10 6.12
N GLU A 38 5.27 15.20 6.50
CA GLU A 38 6.39 14.60 5.79
C GLU A 38 6.56 13.10 6.11
N SER A 39 5.82 12.58 7.08
CA SER A 39 5.87 11.18 7.51
C SER A 39 5.49 10.21 6.40
N SER A 40 5.99 8.98 6.49
CA SER A 40 5.62 7.92 5.56
C SER A 40 4.12 7.62 5.59
N SER A 41 3.49 7.70 6.76
CA SER A 41 2.04 7.51 6.92
C SER A 41 1.24 8.58 6.17
N ALA A 42 1.63 9.85 6.26
CA ALA A 42 0.96 10.93 5.54
C ALA A 42 1.11 10.80 4.01
N LYS A 43 2.29 10.36 3.54
CA LYS A 43 2.52 10.08 2.12
C LYS A 43 1.67 8.91 1.61
N ILE A 44 1.51 7.85 2.40
CA ILE A 44 0.63 6.72 2.06
C ILE A 44 -0.82 7.21 1.93
N GLU A 45 -1.31 8.00 2.90
CA GLU A 45 -2.66 8.53 2.85
C GLU A 45 -2.89 9.47 1.65
N LEU A 46 -1.90 10.28 1.29
CA LEU A 46 -1.97 11.10 0.07
C LEU A 46 -2.08 10.23 -1.18
N LEU A 47 -1.31 9.15 -1.28
CA LEU A 47 -1.36 8.23 -2.42
C LEU A 47 -2.70 7.47 -2.47
N ASN A 48 -3.25 7.05 -1.34
CA ASN A 48 -4.56 6.44 -1.24
C ASN A 48 -5.64 7.41 -1.74
N PHE A 49 -5.60 8.65 -1.28
CA PHE A 49 -6.52 9.69 -1.74
C PHE A 49 -6.42 9.94 -3.26
N GLN A 50 -5.20 10.02 -3.81
CA GLN A 50 -4.99 10.16 -5.25
C GLN A 50 -5.55 8.95 -6.02
N ASN A 51 -5.38 7.74 -5.50
CA ASN A 51 -5.94 6.53 -6.09
C ASN A 51 -7.48 6.59 -6.13
N ASP A 52 -8.13 7.01 -5.06
CA ASP A 52 -9.59 7.15 -5.00
C ASP A 52 -10.11 8.19 -6.00
N LEU A 53 -9.42 9.32 -6.13
CA LEU A 53 -9.74 10.32 -7.15
C LEU A 53 -9.60 9.76 -8.57
N LEU A 54 -8.53 9.02 -8.84
CA LEU A 54 -8.30 8.38 -10.15
C LEU A 54 -9.34 7.30 -10.44
N GLN A 55 -9.79 6.55 -9.44
CA GLN A 55 -10.88 5.58 -9.59
C GLN A 55 -12.18 6.27 -10.04
N TYR A 56 -12.52 7.40 -9.41
CA TYR A 56 -13.70 8.17 -9.83
C TYR A 56 -13.56 8.77 -11.22
N GLU A 57 -12.38 9.26 -11.59
CA GLU A 57 -12.12 9.71 -12.97
C GLU A 57 -12.21 8.56 -13.98
N ASN A 58 -11.66 7.41 -13.66
CA ASN A 58 -11.74 6.21 -14.50
C ASN A 58 -13.19 5.77 -14.67
N TYR A 59 -14.00 5.84 -13.60
CA TYR A 59 -15.42 5.58 -13.70
C TYR A 59 -16.11 6.53 -14.69
N LYS A 60 -15.85 7.84 -14.63
CA LYS A 60 -16.38 8.80 -15.61
C LYS A 60 -15.90 8.50 -17.04
N LYS A 61 -14.61 8.17 -17.18
CA LYS A 61 -14.00 7.84 -18.48
C LYS A 61 -14.52 6.52 -19.06
N SER A 62 -15.05 5.61 -18.23
CA SER A 62 -15.63 4.35 -18.69
C SER A 62 -16.89 4.52 -19.59
N PHE A 63 -17.50 5.72 -19.59
CA PHE A 63 -18.61 6.08 -20.47
C PHE A 63 -18.13 6.72 -21.79
N LEU A 64 -16.84 6.95 -21.96
CA LEU A 64 -16.29 7.40 -23.24
C LEU A 64 -16.20 6.23 -24.21
N PRO A 65 -16.23 6.50 -25.54
CA PRO A 65 -16.01 5.46 -26.53
C PRO A 65 -14.65 4.78 -26.34
N ALA A 66 -14.64 3.47 -26.25
CA ALA A 66 -13.43 2.65 -26.16
C ALA A 66 -13.20 1.95 -27.50
N PHE A 67 -12.00 2.14 -28.08
CA PHE A 67 -11.57 1.42 -29.28
C PHE A 67 -10.85 0.13 -28.85
N VAL A 68 -11.38 -1.01 -29.28
CA VAL A 68 -10.85 -2.33 -28.95
C VAL A 68 -10.42 -3.03 -30.24
N LEU A 69 -9.15 -3.45 -30.27
CA LEU A 69 -8.60 -4.30 -31.31
C LEU A 69 -8.49 -5.72 -30.79
N ASN A 70 -9.12 -6.67 -31.49
CA ASN A 70 -9.05 -8.09 -31.20
C ASN A 70 -8.25 -8.77 -32.30
N PHE A 71 -7.16 -9.43 -31.94
CA PHE A 71 -6.34 -10.16 -32.88
C PHE A 71 -5.99 -11.53 -32.31
N ASN A 72 -6.50 -12.59 -32.91
CA ASN A 72 -6.23 -13.97 -32.58
C ASN A 72 -5.56 -14.66 -33.78
N PRO A 73 -4.21 -14.65 -33.84
CA PRO A 73 -3.48 -15.18 -35.02
C PRO A 73 -3.57 -16.69 -35.15
N ILE A 74 -3.68 -17.40 -34.04
CA ILE A 74 -3.68 -18.86 -34.01
C ILE A 74 -4.78 -19.36 -33.09
N ASN A 75 -5.74 -20.05 -33.67
CA ASN A 75 -6.78 -20.78 -32.95
C ASN A 75 -6.92 -22.14 -33.62
N PHE A 76 -6.02 -23.05 -33.25
CA PHE A 76 -5.94 -24.40 -33.83
C PHE A 76 -6.99 -25.31 -33.17
N ASN A 77 -7.85 -25.86 -34.00
CA ASN A 77 -8.87 -26.81 -33.59
C ASN A 77 -8.62 -28.15 -34.28
N ARG A 78 -8.59 -29.24 -33.48
CA ARG A 78 -8.54 -30.63 -33.96
C ARG A 78 -9.71 -31.39 -33.37
N SER A 79 -10.62 -31.85 -34.20
CA SER A 79 -11.77 -32.63 -33.79
C SER A 79 -12.03 -33.80 -34.72
N LEU A 80 -12.57 -34.89 -34.16
CA LEU A 80 -13.09 -36.03 -34.91
C LEU A 80 -14.60 -35.92 -34.90
N ARG A 81 -15.19 -35.84 -36.07
CA ARG A 81 -16.65 -35.80 -36.21
C ARG A 81 -17.12 -37.05 -36.90
N LEU A 82 -18.17 -37.69 -36.36
CA LEU A 82 -18.86 -38.78 -37.01
C LEU A 82 -19.81 -38.19 -38.06
N LEU A 83 -19.52 -38.41 -39.32
CA LEU A 83 -20.36 -37.96 -40.42
C LEU A 83 -20.96 -39.14 -41.17
N GLN A 84 -22.24 -39.06 -41.51
CA GLN A 84 -22.90 -40.03 -42.36
C GLN A 84 -22.53 -39.77 -43.82
N GLN A 85 -22.07 -40.81 -44.50
CA GLN A 85 -21.72 -40.71 -45.92
C GLN A 85 -23.01 -40.64 -46.78
N PRO A 86 -23.08 -39.71 -47.76
CA PRO A 86 -24.30 -39.54 -48.58
C PRO A 86 -24.59 -40.71 -49.52
N ILE A 87 -23.61 -41.55 -49.84
CA ILE A 87 -23.71 -42.59 -50.85
C ILE A 87 -24.30 -43.88 -50.30
N ASP A 88 -23.89 -44.34 -49.11
CA ASP A 88 -24.27 -45.62 -48.55
C ASP A 88 -24.91 -45.55 -47.15
N GLY A 89 -25.08 -44.36 -46.62
CA GLY A 89 -25.62 -44.11 -45.27
C GLY A 89 -24.71 -44.57 -44.12
N SER A 90 -23.51 -45.06 -44.41
CA SER A 90 -22.53 -45.47 -43.38
C SER A 90 -21.98 -44.27 -42.62
N TYR A 91 -21.58 -44.52 -41.36
CA TYR A 91 -20.95 -43.47 -40.54
C TYR A 91 -19.42 -43.66 -40.62
N SER A 92 -18.73 -42.56 -40.92
CA SER A 92 -17.27 -42.53 -40.87
C SER A 92 -16.78 -41.37 -39.99
N TYR A 93 -15.65 -41.59 -39.30
CA TYR A 93 -14.98 -40.50 -38.57
C TYR A 93 -14.19 -39.65 -39.55
N VAL A 94 -14.51 -38.38 -39.58
CA VAL A 94 -13.77 -37.38 -40.34
C VAL A 94 -12.99 -36.50 -39.40
N GLU A 95 -11.68 -36.41 -39.61
CA GLU A 95 -10.80 -35.55 -38.89
C GLU A 95 -10.95 -34.13 -39.42
N ASP A 96 -11.23 -33.17 -38.53
CA ASP A 96 -11.34 -31.77 -38.81
C ASP A 96 -10.21 -31.02 -38.11
N ASN A 97 -9.18 -30.68 -38.85
CA ASN A 97 -8.03 -29.94 -38.40
C ASN A 97 -8.06 -28.57 -39.07
N SER A 98 -8.23 -27.54 -38.27
CA SER A 98 -8.36 -26.17 -38.79
C SER A 98 -7.64 -25.15 -37.90
N ASN A 99 -7.16 -24.08 -38.51
CA ASN A 99 -6.73 -22.89 -37.81
C ASN A 99 -7.62 -21.71 -38.20
N ASN A 100 -8.17 -21.03 -37.20
CA ASN A 100 -8.99 -19.85 -37.38
C ASN A 100 -8.23 -18.60 -36.90
N THR A 101 -7.88 -17.72 -37.81
CA THR A 101 -7.29 -16.43 -37.53
C THR A 101 -8.39 -15.38 -37.54
N ASN A 102 -8.52 -14.63 -36.46
CA ASN A 102 -9.54 -13.58 -36.33
C ASN A 102 -8.86 -12.23 -36.13
N PHE A 103 -9.29 -11.25 -36.89
CA PHE A 103 -8.93 -9.84 -36.74
C PHE A 103 -10.21 -9.02 -36.69
N GLY A 104 -10.39 -8.24 -35.60
CA GLY A 104 -11.58 -7.42 -35.45
C GLY A 104 -11.28 -6.11 -34.74
N THR A 105 -11.99 -5.06 -35.14
CA THR A 105 -11.98 -3.77 -34.48
C THR A 105 -13.39 -3.45 -34.01
N THR A 106 -13.51 -2.93 -32.78
CA THR A 106 -14.81 -2.58 -32.21
C THR A 106 -14.69 -1.30 -31.40
N VAL A 107 -15.57 -0.35 -31.66
CA VAL A 107 -15.80 0.81 -30.78
C VAL A 107 -16.97 0.50 -29.87
N ARG A 108 -16.76 0.56 -28.57
CA ARG A 108 -17.80 0.31 -27.56
C ARG A 108 -18.04 1.56 -26.75
N GLN A 109 -19.30 1.87 -26.48
CA GLN A 109 -19.68 2.99 -25.64
C GLN A 109 -20.81 2.60 -24.70
N LYS A 110 -20.57 2.78 -23.40
CA LYS A 110 -21.59 2.63 -22.35
C LYS A 110 -22.43 3.89 -22.26
N ILE A 111 -23.74 3.72 -22.13
CA ILE A 111 -24.71 4.81 -21.99
C ILE A 111 -25.03 4.97 -20.49
N SER A 112 -24.60 6.07 -19.89
CA SER A 112 -24.70 6.30 -18.43
C SER A 112 -26.14 6.44 -17.91
N ILE A 113 -27.11 6.74 -18.78
CA ILE A 113 -28.54 6.96 -18.40
C ILE A 113 -29.28 5.64 -18.32
N THR A 114 -29.07 4.77 -19.30
CA THR A 114 -29.82 3.51 -19.47
C THR A 114 -29.06 2.29 -19.01
N GLY A 115 -27.71 2.39 -18.85
CA GLY A 115 -26.85 1.27 -18.61
C GLY A 115 -26.67 0.32 -19.79
N GLY A 116 -27.10 0.76 -21.00
CA GLY A 116 -26.89 0.02 -22.23
C GLY A 116 -25.51 0.21 -22.81
N GLU A 117 -25.13 -0.66 -23.75
CA GLU A 117 -23.86 -0.62 -24.49
C GLU A 117 -24.13 -0.59 -25.99
N LEU A 118 -23.60 0.40 -26.67
CA LEU A 118 -23.56 0.51 -28.11
C LEU A 118 -22.20 0.02 -28.61
N SER A 119 -22.17 -0.89 -29.56
CA SER A 119 -20.96 -1.41 -30.20
C SER A 119 -21.03 -1.28 -31.69
N ILE A 120 -19.99 -0.74 -32.32
CA ILE A 120 -19.83 -0.63 -33.77
C ILE A 120 -18.51 -1.27 -34.11
N GLY A 121 -18.48 -2.18 -35.08
CA GLY A 121 -17.27 -2.88 -35.38
C GLY A 121 -17.21 -3.50 -36.76
N SER A 122 -16.05 -4.07 -37.07
CA SER A 122 -15.73 -4.84 -38.25
C SER A 122 -14.87 -6.02 -37.85
N ASN A 123 -15.09 -7.19 -38.48
CA ASN A 123 -14.23 -8.34 -38.27
C ASN A 123 -13.95 -9.11 -39.56
N ILE A 124 -12.79 -9.75 -39.59
CA ILE A 124 -12.32 -10.62 -40.67
C ILE A 124 -11.87 -11.93 -40.01
N ASN A 125 -12.40 -13.02 -40.51
CA ASN A 125 -12.00 -14.38 -40.10
C ASN A 125 -11.36 -15.07 -41.30
N TYR A 126 -10.19 -15.64 -41.06
CA TYR A 126 -9.49 -16.49 -42.02
C TYR A 126 -9.43 -17.90 -41.44
N LEU A 127 -10.11 -18.84 -42.12
CA LEU A 127 -10.12 -20.24 -41.76
C LEU A 127 -9.23 -21.02 -42.72
N ASN A 128 -8.24 -21.71 -42.20
CA ASN A 128 -7.39 -22.65 -42.92
C ASN A 128 -7.72 -24.08 -42.46
N GLU A 129 -8.37 -24.85 -43.31
CA GLU A 129 -8.70 -26.24 -43.05
C GLU A 129 -7.60 -27.16 -43.58
N PHE A 130 -6.78 -27.69 -42.70
CA PHE A 130 -5.65 -28.58 -43.06
C PHE A 130 -6.15 -29.93 -43.58
N SER A 131 -7.26 -30.46 -43.05
CA SER A 131 -7.82 -31.77 -43.46
C SER A 131 -8.31 -31.76 -44.89
N ARG A 132 -8.86 -30.64 -45.36
CA ARG A 132 -9.42 -30.48 -46.73
C ARG A 132 -8.51 -29.68 -47.64
N LYS A 133 -7.41 -29.14 -47.12
CA LYS A 133 -6.51 -28.22 -47.83
C LYS A 133 -7.26 -27.03 -48.48
N GLN A 134 -8.25 -26.47 -47.75
CA GLN A 134 -9.08 -25.36 -48.20
C GLN A 134 -8.91 -24.15 -47.30
N ASN A 135 -8.95 -23.00 -47.90
CA ASN A 135 -8.92 -21.72 -47.19
C ASN A 135 -10.22 -20.97 -47.46
N SER A 136 -10.77 -20.37 -46.43
CA SER A 136 -11.96 -19.53 -46.57
C SER A 136 -11.81 -18.21 -45.78
N PHE A 137 -12.40 -17.15 -46.33
CA PHE A 137 -12.50 -15.87 -45.69
C PHE A 137 -13.97 -15.56 -45.39
N SER A 138 -14.21 -15.07 -44.18
CA SER A 138 -15.50 -14.54 -43.79
C SER A 138 -15.28 -13.14 -43.21
N THR A 139 -15.96 -12.17 -43.76
CA THR A 139 -15.85 -10.76 -43.33
C THR A 139 -17.22 -10.21 -42.98
N ASN A 140 -17.30 -9.53 -41.81
CA ASN A 140 -18.37 -8.62 -41.49
C ASN A 140 -17.82 -7.20 -41.58
N PRO A 141 -17.92 -6.52 -42.71
CA PRO A 141 -17.28 -5.24 -42.93
C PRO A 141 -17.80 -4.15 -41.99
N PHE A 142 -19.06 -4.29 -41.56
CA PHE A 142 -19.64 -3.35 -40.62
C PHE A 142 -20.81 -4.02 -39.86
N PHE A 143 -20.82 -3.88 -38.54
CA PHE A 143 -21.95 -4.26 -37.70
C PHE A 143 -22.20 -3.22 -36.61
N ILE A 144 -23.47 -3.03 -36.24
CA ILE A 144 -23.91 -2.25 -35.11
C ILE A 144 -24.65 -3.20 -34.17
N SER A 145 -24.28 -3.17 -32.90
CA SER A 145 -24.95 -3.94 -31.84
C SER A 145 -25.32 -3.00 -30.71
N TYR A 146 -26.56 -3.10 -30.24
CA TYR A 146 -27.01 -2.42 -29.04
C TYR A 146 -27.48 -3.46 -28.02
N SER A 147 -26.89 -3.45 -26.83
CA SER A 147 -27.27 -4.31 -25.73
C SER A 147 -27.87 -3.49 -24.60
N GLN A 148 -29.08 -3.82 -24.18
CA GLN A 148 -29.79 -3.13 -23.12
C GLN A 148 -30.44 -4.11 -22.16
N GLN A 149 -30.15 -3.96 -20.89
CA GLN A 149 -30.82 -4.67 -19.82
C GLN A 149 -32.22 -4.05 -19.61
N LEU A 150 -33.27 -4.76 -19.97
CA LEU A 150 -34.65 -4.23 -19.94
C LEU A 150 -35.18 -4.09 -18.51
N TRP A 151 -34.84 -5.03 -17.61
CA TRP A 151 -35.31 -5.05 -16.23
C TRP A 151 -34.21 -4.60 -15.28
N GLY A 152 -34.38 -3.47 -14.62
CA GLY A 152 -33.47 -3.00 -13.58
C GLY A 152 -32.21 -2.28 -14.03
N GLY A 153 -31.74 -2.43 -15.28
CA GLY A 153 -30.46 -1.89 -15.76
C GLY A 153 -30.31 -0.37 -15.56
N GLY A 154 -31.30 0.42 -15.92
CA GLY A 154 -31.27 1.87 -15.73
C GLY A 154 -31.34 2.30 -14.25
N LYS A 155 -32.00 1.52 -13.39
CA LYS A 155 -32.00 1.78 -11.93
C LYS A 155 -30.65 1.47 -11.32
N LEU A 156 -30.03 0.34 -11.70
CA LEU A 156 -28.71 -0.07 -11.24
C LEU A 156 -27.66 0.97 -11.64
N GLN A 157 -27.65 1.42 -12.88
CA GLN A 157 -26.72 2.44 -13.37
C GLN A 157 -26.85 3.78 -12.61
N ARG A 158 -28.08 4.21 -12.33
CA ARG A 158 -28.32 5.43 -11.53
C ARG A 158 -27.83 5.28 -10.09
N LEU A 159 -28.02 4.10 -9.51
CA LEU A 159 -27.52 3.79 -8.16
C LEU A 159 -26.00 3.80 -8.15
N GLU A 160 -25.36 3.15 -9.12
CA GLU A 160 -23.91 3.12 -9.28
C GLU A 160 -23.32 4.53 -9.43
N ASN A 161 -23.94 5.38 -10.26
CA ASN A 161 -23.57 6.79 -10.38
C ASN A 161 -23.63 7.55 -9.04
N LYS A 162 -24.65 7.27 -8.20
CA LYS A 162 -24.78 7.88 -6.87
C LYS A 162 -23.70 7.36 -5.92
N ILE A 163 -23.45 6.05 -5.94
CA ILE A 163 -22.42 5.41 -5.11
C ILE A 163 -21.05 5.98 -5.43
N GLU A 164 -20.68 6.06 -6.71
CA GLU A 164 -19.37 6.56 -7.10
C GLU A 164 -19.16 8.05 -6.77
N ARG A 165 -20.21 8.87 -6.85
CA ARG A 165 -20.17 10.26 -6.35
C ARG A 165 -19.99 10.32 -4.84
N ALA A 166 -20.76 9.51 -4.09
CA ALA A 166 -20.65 9.47 -2.64
C ALA A 166 -19.26 8.95 -2.19
N LYS A 167 -18.70 7.94 -2.86
CA LYS A 167 -17.33 7.47 -2.59
C LYS A 167 -16.31 8.58 -2.77
N ASN A 168 -16.41 9.37 -3.83
CA ASN A 168 -15.49 10.49 -4.05
C ASN A 168 -15.61 11.56 -2.94
N GLU A 169 -16.83 11.87 -2.46
CA GLU A 169 -17.02 12.79 -1.33
C GLU A 169 -16.47 12.20 -0.01
N VAL A 170 -16.66 10.90 0.20
CA VAL A 170 -16.11 10.19 1.37
C VAL A 170 -14.59 10.19 1.33
N ALA A 171 -13.97 9.96 0.16
CA ALA A 171 -12.51 9.95 0.02
C ALA A 171 -11.88 11.28 0.49
N VAL A 172 -12.48 12.42 0.12
CA VAL A 172 -12.00 13.75 0.59
C VAL A 172 -12.09 13.87 2.10
N LYS A 173 -13.22 13.48 2.70
CA LYS A 173 -13.42 13.57 4.16
C LYS A 173 -12.52 12.59 4.92
N GLN A 174 -12.34 11.39 4.38
CA GLN A 174 -11.48 10.37 4.95
C GLN A 174 -10.03 10.81 4.97
N TYR A 175 -9.54 11.40 3.87
CA TYR A 175 -8.19 11.96 3.82
C TYR A 175 -7.98 13.02 4.91
N CYS A 176 -8.90 13.99 5.06
CA CYS A 176 -8.82 14.99 6.11
C CYS A 176 -8.81 14.37 7.52
N SER A 177 -9.66 13.35 7.75
CA SER A 177 -9.73 12.64 9.03
C SER A 177 -8.43 11.89 9.33
N ASN A 178 -7.88 11.18 8.33
CA ASN A 178 -6.65 10.40 8.49
C ASN A 178 -5.44 11.31 8.76
N ILE A 179 -5.34 12.45 8.07
CA ILE A 179 -4.28 13.45 8.35
C ILE A 179 -4.41 13.98 9.79
N ALA A 180 -5.62 14.31 10.25
CA ALA A 180 -5.82 14.75 11.62
C ALA A 180 -5.42 13.66 12.65
N GLN A 181 -5.69 12.39 12.37
CA GLN A 181 -5.25 11.28 13.22
C GLN A 181 -3.72 11.13 13.24
N ILE A 182 -3.04 11.30 12.11
CA ILE A 182 -1.57 11.28 12.04
C ILE A 182 -0.99 12.43 12.86
N GLN A 183 -1.55 13.63 12.77
CA GLN A 183 -1.13 14.77 13.58
C GLN A 183 -1.36 14.51 15.08
N GLN A 184 -2.48 13.90 15.45
CA GLN A 184 -2.76 13.52 16.83
C GLN A 184 -1.76 12.47 17.35
N GLN A 185 -1.42 11.48 16.55
CA GLN A 185 -0.40 10.49 16.91
C GLN A 185 0.97 11.12 17.10
N ALA A 186 1.37 12.00 16.19
CA ALA A 186 2.64 12.74 16.29
C ALA A 186 2.70 13.59 17.57
N LEU A 187 1.59 14.28 17.90
CA LEU A 187 1.47 15.03 19.15
C LEU A 187 1.62 14.13 20.39
N THR A 188 0.95 12.98 20.38
CA THR A 188 1.02 12.03 21.51
C THR A 188 2.44 11.50 21.71
N LEU A 189 3.14 11.15 20.62
CA LEU A 189 4.52 10.70 20.69
C LEU A 189 5.46 11.81 21.19
N TYR A 190 5.29 13.03 20.71
CA TYR A 190 6.07 14.19 21.17
C TYR A 190 5.89 14.45 22.67
N LEU A 191 4.65 14.42 23.16
CA LEU A 191 4.37 14.60 24.58
C LEU A 191 4.93 13.46 25.43
N SER A 192 4.85 12.22 24.94
CA SER A 192 5.44 11.06 25.65
C SER A 192 6.96 11.17 25.76
N ALA A 193 7.64 11.66 24.71
CA ALA A 193 9.09 11.88 24.74
C ALA A 193 9.48 13.00 25.73
N ILE A 194 8.70 14.10 25.80
CA ILE A 194 8.93 15.15 26.82
C ILE A 194 8.74 14.58 28.23
N LEU A 195 7.67 13.82 28.48
CA LEU A 195 7.42 13.23 29.80
C LEU A 195 8.55 12.25 30.18
N SER A 196 8.98 11.39 29.26
CA SER A 196 10.10 10.47 29.51
C SER A 196 11.41 11.21 29.83
N LYS A 197 11.64 12.38 29.18
CA LYS A 197 12.78 13.23 29.49
C LYS A 197 12.68 13.79 30.92
N MET A 198 11.53 14.33 31.28
CA MET A 198 11.31 14.87 32.63
C MET A 198 11.45 13.79 33.72
N ASP A 199 10.90 12.59 33.47
CA ASP A 199 11.04 11.46 34.36
C ASP A 199 12.51 11.04 34.54
N SER A 200 13.29 11.06 33.47
CA SER A 200 14.73 10.77 33.51
C SER A 200 15.49 11.82 34.31
N GLU A 201 15.22 13.11 34.12
CA GLU A 201 15.83 14.21 34.87
C GLU A 201 15.48 14.11 36.37
N LEU A 202 14.21 13.85 36.69
CA LEU A 202 13.76 13.65 38.08
C LEU A 202 14.44 12.44 38.73
N ALA A 203 14.59 11.33 38.00
CA ALA A 203 15.26 10.13 38.51
C ALA A 203 16.75 10.39 38.81
N ILE A 204 17.44 11.24 38.03
CA ILE A 204 18.80 11.70 38.31
C ILE A 204 18.87 12.46 39.64
N ASP A 205 17.97 13.43 39.84
CA ASP A 205 17.95 14.26 41.04
C ASP A 205 17.65 13.42 42.31
N ILE A 206 16.68 12.49 42.20
CA ILE A 206 16.36 11.58 43.30
C ILE A 206 17.56 10.69 43.66
N LYS A 207 18.24 10.14 42.63
CA LYS A 207 19.45 9.31 42.85
C LYS A 207 20.53 10.12 43.57
N GLN A 208 20.87 11.31 43.10
CA GLN A 208 21.90 12.17 43.72
C GLN A 208 21.57 12.51 45.18
N SER A 209 20.31 12.82 45.46
CA SER A 209 19.80 13.10 46.80
C SER A 209 19.94 11.87 47.70
N ASN A 210 19.59 10.68 47.18
CA ASN A 210 19.68 9.44 47.91
C ASN A 210 21.12 9.02 48.18
N ASP A 211 22.07 9.20 47.22
CA ASP A 211 23.48 8.91 47.41
C ASP A 211 24.04 9.76 48.53
N THR A 212 23.62 11.02 48.64
CA THR A 212 23.99 11.91 49.75
C THR A 212 23.45 11.40 51.09
N LEU A 213 22.16 10.96 51.12
CA LEU A 213 21.55 10.40 52.32
C LEU A 213 22.20 9.11 52.76
N LEU A 214 22.57 8.23 51.84
CA LEU A 214 23.27 6.99 52.13
C LEU A 214 24.65 7.26 52.73
N HIS A 215 25.38 8.24 52.21
CA HIS A 215 26.66 8.66 52.77
C HIS A 215 26.52 9.21 54.22
N ILE A 216 25.49 10.01 54.49
CA ILE A 216 25.20 10.50 55.85
C ILE A 216 24.84 9.32 56.76
N ALA A 217 24.09 8.33 56.29
CA ALA A 217 23.73 7.14 57.06
C ALA A 217 24.95 6.30 57.39
N GLU A 218 25.92 6.17 56.49
CA GLU A 218 27.19 5.50 56.74
C GLU A 218 27.99 6.16 57.90
N ILE A 219 28.05 7.50 57.90
CA ILE A 219 28.70 8.25 58.98
C ILE A 219 27.97 8.06 60.31
N LYS A 220 26.63 8.08 60.30
CA LYS A 220 25.83 7.84 61.51
C LYS A 220 25.98 6.44 62.09
N LEU A 221 26.09 5.44 61.19
CA LEU A 221 26.37 4.06 61.61
C LEU A 221 27.73 3.94 62.32
N ARG A 222 28.78 4.52 61.74
CA ARG A 222 30.12 4.56 62.35
C ARG A 222 30.12 5.24 63.70
N ASN A 223 29.26 6.23 63.92
CA ASN A 223 29.11 6.97 65.17
C ASN A 223 28.14 6.29 66.16
N GLY A 224 27.58 5.13 65.81
CA GLY A 224 26.62 4.41 66.64
C GLY A 224 25.24 5.10 66.77
N SER A 225 24.94 6.07 65.89
CA SER A 225 23.67 6.85 65.94
C SER A 225 22.48 6.17 65.26
N ILE A 226 22.73 5.15 64.43
CA ILE A 226 21.70 4.31 63.80
C ILE A 226 22.08 2.82 63.94
N THR A 227 21.08 1.94 63.76
CA THR A 227 21.35 0.48 63.80
C THR A 227 21.85 -0.01 62.44
N GLU A 228 22.52 -1.15 62.43
CA GLU A 228 22.93 -1.82 61.18
C GLU A 228 21.74 -2.21 60.30
N TYR A 229 20.61 -2.55 60.94
CA TYR A 229 19.36 -2.83 60.25
C TYR A 229 18.84 -1.62 59.50
N ASP A 230 18.80 -0.44 60.12
CA ASP A 230 18.38 0.80 59.47
C ASP A 230 19.27 1.18 58.28
N TYR A 231 20.57 1.02 58.43
CA TYR A 231 21.51 1.24 57.36
C TYR A 231 21.27 0.28 56.17
N LYS A 232 21.06 -1.01 56.42
CA LYS A 232 20.76 -1.99 55.38
C LYS A 232 19.47 -1.71 54.67
N GLN A 233 18.47 -1.17 55.36
CA GLN A 233 17.22 -0.76 54.77
C GLN A 233 17.43 0.43 53.81
N MET A 234 18.27 1.42 54.19
CA MET A 234 18.63 2.54 53.32
C MET A 234 19.47 2.10 52.10
N GLU A 235 20.37 1.15 52.27
CA GLU A 235 21.13 0.56 51.19
C GLU A 235 20.20 -0.16 50.17
N LEU A 236 19.22 -0.93 50.63
CA LEU A 236 18.24 -1.57 49.79
C LEU A 236 17.39 -0.52 49.00
N GLN A 237 17.00 0.56 49.69
CA GLN A 237 16.29 1.65 49.05
C GLN A 237 17.14 2.31 47.96
N SER A 238 18.46 2.51 48.20
CA SER A 238 19.38 3.07 47.21
C SER A 238 19.47 2.19 45.94
N LEU A 239 19.55 0.86 46.10
CA LEU A 239 19.55 -0.07 44.98
C LEU A 239 18.24 -0.01 44.16
N ASN A 240 17.11 0.12 44.84
CA ASN A 240 15.82 0.28 44.15
C ASN A 240 15.75 1.60 43.36
N LEU A 241 16.25 2.71 43.91
CA LEU A 241 16.31 3.99 43.24
C LEU A 241 17.28 3.99 42.05
N GLN A 242 18.39 3.27 42.16
CA GLN A 242 19.33 3.06 41.06
C GLN A 242 18.65 2.31 39.91
N TYR A 243 17.89 1.24 40.19
CA TYR A 243 17.13 0.51 39.20
C TYR A 243 16.06 1.38 38.52
N MET A 244 15.36 2.22 39.29
CA MET A 244 14.39 3.18 38.74
C MET A 244 15.06 4.19 37.81
N TYR A 245 16.23 4.71 38.18
CA TYR A 245 17.02 5.60 37.34
C TYR A 245 17.43 4.93 36.02
N GLU A 246 17.97 3.72 36.05
CA GLU A 246 18.38 3.00 34.85
C GLU A 246 17.21 2.75 33.91
N ASN A 247 16.04 2.41 34.45
CA ASN A 247 14.82 2.24 33.68
C ASN A 247 14.32 3.57 33.07
N ALA A 248 14.34 4.66 33.82
CA ALA A 248 13.91 5.96 33.32
C ALA A 248 14.80 6.44 32.16
N VAL A 249 16.12 6.30 32.29
CA VAL A 249 17.08 6.64 31.22
C VAL A 249 16.87 5.77 29.98
N LYS A 250 16.63 4.47 30.19
CA LYS A 250 16.33 3.55 29.08
C LYS A 250 15.05 3.95 28.37
N HIS A 251 13.95 4.21 29.08
CA HIS A 251 12.69 4.66 28.49
C HIS A 251 12.83 5.97 27.70
N TYR A 252 13.61 6.89 28.22
CA TYR A 252 13.91 8.12 27.49
C TYR A 252 14.66 7.83 26.18
N ALA A 253 15.67 6.97 26.21
CA ALA A 253 16.42 6.59 25.00
C ALA A 253 15.53 5.86 23.96
N GLU A 254 14.55 5.07 24.41
CA GLU A 254 13.60 4.38 23.54
C GLU A 254 12.50 5.31 22.98
N SER A 255 12.29 6.48 23.59
CA SER A 255 11.27 7.45 23.17
C SER A 255 11.74 8.45 22.11
N ILE A 256 13.04 8.47 21.81
CA ILE A 256 13.68 9.32 20.80
C ILE A 256 13.84 8.55 19.49
#